data_8b1f1bcbf6c27e2e831510cc98f5ec8c
#
_entry.id   8b1f1bcbf6c27e2e831510cc98f5ec8c
#
_cell.length_a   1.000
_cell.length_b   1.000
_cell.length_c   1.000
_cell.angle_alpha   90.00
_cell.angle_beta   90.00
_cell.angle_gamma   90.00
#
_symmetry.space_group_name_H-M   'P 1'
#
loop_
_entity.id
_entity.type
_entity.pdbx_description
1 polymer ?
#
loop_
_entity_poly.entity_id
_entity_poly.type
_entity_poly.pdbx_seq_one_letter_code
_entity_poly.pdbx_strand_id
1 'polypeptide(L)'
;MIVLDQLKEWISDFLRETDYELITLEMSPENDILVEVDRLEGVDVDFCEKLNRFLVDKLEANANVDYSLEVGSVSLTDPFKTKMQYEKNLGHDVELLVDGKKVHGQLVSVDEDTFSVDVEERVAVEGKKRKELQVHTYTWRYDQPKYVRYDLKF
;
A
#
# COMPACT_ATOMS: atom_id res chain seq x y z
N MET A 1 -22.90 -16.08 -11.43
CA MET A 1 -21.84 -16.08 -10.39
C MET A 1 -20.80 -15.02 -10.72
N ILE A 2 -20.39 -14.26 -9.73
CA ILE A 2 -19.32 -13.26 -9.91
C ILE A 2 -17.97 -13.97 -9.75
N VAL A 3 -17.08 -13.78 -10.73
CA VAL A 3 -15.75 -14.40 -10.74
C VAL A 3 -14.68 -13.33 -10.48
N LEU A 4 -13.87 -13.56 -9.46
CA LEU A 4 -12.85 -12.59 -9.02
C LEU A 4 -11.84 -12.28 -10.13
N ASP A 5 -11.40 -13.29 -10.89
CA ASP A 5 -10.47 -13.10 -12.01
C ASP A 5 -11.07 -12.21 -13.10
N GLN A 6 -12.37 -12.30 -13.34
CA GLN A 6 -13.06 -11.45 -14.31
C GLN A 6 -13.12 -10.00 -13.83
N LEU A 7 -13.37 -9.79 -12.53
CA LEU A 7 -13.31 -8.45 -11.94
C LEU A 7 -11.94 -7.84 -12.10
N LYS A 8 -10.90 -8.62 -11.82
CA LYS A 8 -9.52 -8.18 -11.95
C LYS A 8 -9.20 -7.77 -13.39
N GLU A 9 -9.67 -8.53 -14.36
CA GLU A 9 -9.46 -8.23 -15.78
C GLU A 9 -10.15 -6.92 -16.17
N TRP A 10 -11.41 -6.73 -15.78
CA TRP A 10 -12.14 -5.50 -16.04
C TRP A 10 -11.44 -4.28 -15.43
N ILE A 11 -10.99 -4.41 -14.19
CA ILE A 11 -10.27 -3.33 -13.50
C ILE A 11 -8.95 -3.03 -14.21
N SER A 12 -8.19 -4.06 -14.57
CA SER A 12 -6.93 -3.91 -15.28
C SER A 12 -7.11 -3.19 -16.61
N ASP A 13 -8.18 -3.51 -17.35
CA ASP A 13 -8.50 -2.84 -18.60
C ASP A 13 -8.82 -1.35 -18.38
N PHE A 14 -9.56 -1.04 -17.34
CA PHE A 14 -9.91 0.35 -17.01
C PHE A 14 -8.69 1.15 -16.60
N LEU A 15 -7.76 0.54 -15.88
CA LEU A 15 -6.56 1.22 -15.38
C LEU A 15 -5.42 1.30 -16.38
N ARG A 16 -5.49 0.55 -17.50
CA ARG A 16 -4.36 0.31 -18.41
C ARG A 16 -3.65 1.57 -18.89
N GLU A 17 -4.38 2.62 -19.20
CA GLU A 17 -3.79 3.87 -19.71
C GLU A 17 -3.75 4.96 -18.65
N THR A 18 -3.83 4.58 -17.39
CA THR A 18 -3.76 5.49 -16.26
C THR A 18 -2.51 5.21 -15.44
N ASP A 19 -2.19 6.12 -14.53
CA ASP A 19 -1.12 5.93 -13.54
C ASP A 19 -1.63 5.33 -12.23
N TYR A 20 -2.89 4.92 -12.18
CA TYR A 20 -3.46 4.22 -11.02
C TYR A 20 -3.05 2.76 -11.00
N GLU A 21 -2.86 2.24 -9.79
CA GLU A 21 -2.61 0.82 -9.56
C GLU A 21 -3.72 0.23 -8.70
N LEU A 22 -4.09 -1.01 -9.00
CA LEU A 22 -5.00 -1.79 -8.16
C LEU A 22 -4.22 -2.29 -6.94
N ILE A 23 -4.65 -1.89 -5.75
CA ILE A 23 -3.99 -2.27 -4.51
C ILE A 23 -4.75 -3.42 -3.82
N THR A 24 -6.07 -3.30 -3.74
CA THR A 24 -6.92 -4.29 -3.06
C THR A 24 -8.07 -4.70 -3.96
N LEU A 25 -8.30 -6.00 -4.06
CA LEU A 25 -9.50 -6.57 -4.66
C LEU A 25 -9.92 -7.75 -3.79
N GLU A 26 -11.02 -7.59 -3.10
CA GLU A 26 -11.56 -8.62 -2.20
C GLU A 26 -13.04 -8.80 -2.48
N MET A 27 -13.52 -10.04 -2.31
CA MET A 27 -14.93 -10.37 -2.44
C MET A 27 -15.30 -11.37 -1.37
N SER A 28 -16.32 -11.05 -0.57
CA SER A 28 -16.84 -11.95 0.45
C SER A 28 -17.70 -13.07 -0.18
N PRO A 29 -18.03 -14.13 0.57
CA PRO A 29 -18.96 -15.14 0.10
C PRO A 29 -20.34 -14.59 -0.26
N GLU A 30 -20.73 -13.46 0.30
CA GLU A 30 -22.01 -12.77 0.03
C GLU A 30 -21.91 -11.78 -1.13
N ASN A 31 -20.79 -11.78 -1.86
CA ASN A 31 -20.53 -10.88 -2.99
C ASN A 31 -20.39 -9.40 -2.58
N ASP A 32 -19.81 -9.17 -1.42
CA ASP A 32 -19.39 -7.82 -1.03
C ASP A 32 -18.00 -7.57 -1.61
N ILE A 33 -17.91 -6.65 -2.57
CA ILE A 33 -16.71 -6.41 -3.36
C ILE A 33 -16.03 -5.12 -2.87
N LEU A 34 -14.75 -5.21 -2.54
CA LEU A 34 -13.92 -4.06 -2.17
C LEU A 34 -12.83 -3.89 -3.21
N VAL A 35 -12.76 -2.69 -3.78
CA VAL A 35 -11.72 -2.30 -4.75
C VAL A 35 -11.02 -1.06 -4.20
N GLU A 36 -9.71 -1.13 -4.05
CA GLU A 36 -8.91 0.00 -3.63
C GLU A 36 -7.79 0.25 -4.63
N VAL A 37 -7.63 1.51 -5.01
CA VAL A 37 -6.60 1.95 -5.96
C VAL A 37 -5.71 3.01 -5.32
N ASP A 38 -4.53 3.22 -5.89
CA ASP A 38 -3.61 4.25 -5.45
C ASP A 38 -2.77 4.73 -6.63
N ARG A 39 -2.16 5.90 -6.48
CA ARG A 39 -1.15 6.45 -7.42
C ARG A 39 -0.27 7.45 -6.69
N LEU A 40 0.87 7.80 -7.30
CA LEU A 40 1.84 8.74 -6.70
C LEU A 40 1.22 10.09 -6.34
N GLU A 41 0.38 10.63 -7.20
CA GLU A 41 -0.20 11.97 -7.03
C GLU A 41 -1.43 11.99 -6.12
N GLY A 42 -1.82 10.84 -5.57
CA GLY A 42 -3.03 10.73 -4.77
C GLY A 42 -4.25 10.33 -5.59
N VAL A 43 -5.31 9.94 -4.90
CA VAL A 43 -6.52 9.38 -5.53
C VAL A 43 -7.58 10.45 -5.66
N ASP A 44 -8.12 10.58 -6.88
CA ASP A 44 -9.21 11.48 -7.21
C ASP A 44 -10.54 10.77 -6.98
N VAL A 45 -11.45 11.42 -6.25
CA VAL A 45 -12.79 10.87 -5.98
C VAL A 45 -13.56 10.65 -7.27
N ASP A 46 -13.45 11.58 -8.23
CA ASP A 46 -14.13 11.45 -9.53
C ASP A 46 -13.66 10.21 -10.28
N PHE A 47 -12.39 9.88 -10.18
CA PHE A 47 -11.84 8.66 -10.80
C PHE A 47 -12.47 7.41 -10.17
N CYS A 48 -12.58 7.38 -8.85
CA CYS A 48 -13.21 6.25 -8.15
C CYS A 48 -14.69 6.09 -8.56
N GLU A 49 -15.39 7.20 -8.73
CA GLU A 49 -16.78 7.17 -9.19
C GLU A 49 -16.91 6.59 -10.61
N LYS A 50 -15.98 6.97 -11.50
CA LYS A 50 -15.96 6.45 -12.86
C LYS A 50 -15.67 4.96 -12.90
N LEU A 51 -14.71 4.51 -12.09
CA LEU A 51 -14.40 3.09 -11.97
C LEU A 51 -15.58 2.32 -11.38
N ASN A 52 -16.22 2.86 -10.35
CA ASN A 52 -17.40 2.26 -9.77
C ASN A 52 -18.50 2.08 -10.83
N ARG A 53 -18.81 3.12 -11.57
CA ARG A 53 -19.84 3.08 -12.62
C ARG A 53 -19.50 2.06 -13.70
N PHE A 54 -18.23 2.03 -14.12
CA PHE A 54 -17.76 1.04 -15.11
C PHE A 54 -17.99 -0.39 -14.61
N LEU A 55 -17.64 -0.67 -13.35
CA LEU A 55 -17.79 -2.00 -12.77
C LEU A 55 -19.27 -2.35 -12.56
N VAL A 56 -20.08 -1.40 -12.13
CA VAL A 56 -21.53 -1.62 -12.00
C VAL A 56 -22.14 -2.01 -13.36
N ASP A 57 -21.79 -1.30 -14.42
CA ASP A 57 -22.28 -1.62 -15.77
C ASP A 57 -21.88 -3.03 -16.19
N LYS A 58 -20.64 -3.44 -15.90
CA LYS A 58 -20.17 -4.80 -16.19
C LYS A 58 -20.88 -5.85 -15.38
N LEU A 59 -21.06 -5.60 -14.08
CA LEU A 59 -21.75 -6.53 -13.20
C LEU A 59 -23.22 -6.68 -13.56
N GLU A 60 -23.92 -5.59 -13.85
CA GLU A 60 -25.34 -5.65 -14.25
C GLU A 60 -25.52 -6.39 -15.57
N ALA A 61 -24.56 -6.31 -16.47
CA ALA A 61 -24.63 -7.01 -17.77
C ALA A 61 -24.26 -8.49 -17.67
N ASN A 62 -23.47 -8.90 -16.70
CA ASN A 62 -22.84 -10.24 -16.66
C ASN A 62 -23.18 -11.08 -15.43
N ALA A 63 -23.67 -10.48 -14.37
CA ALA A 63 -24.00 -11.19 -13.14
C ALA A 63 -25.50 -11.12 -12.87
N ASN A 64 -26.05 -12.22 -12.39
CA ASN A 64 -27.47 -12.30 -12.05
C ASN A 64 -27.61 -12.66 -10.57
N VAL A 65 -26.87 -11.98 -9.73
CA VAL A 65 -26.84 -12.17 -8.28
C VAL A 65 -26.75 -10.80 -7.59
N ASP A 66 -27.16 -10.78 -6.34
CA ASP A 66 -27.01 -9.57 -5.53
C ASP A 66 -25.54 -9.39 -5.16
N TYR A 67 -25.11 -8.14 -5.10
CA TYR A 67 -23.76 -7.77 -4.73
C TYR A 67 -23.73 -6.39 -4.09
N SER A 68 -22.64 -6.10 -3.38
CA SER A 68 -22.30 -4.73 -3.02
C SER A 68 -20.93 -4.39 -3.60
N LEU A 69 -20.70 -3.13 -3.91
CA LEU A 69 -19.44 -2.67 -4.49
C LEU A 69 -18.99 -1.39 -3.80
N GLU A 70 -17.76 -1.42 -3.29
CA GLU A 70 -17.10 -0.25 -2.74
C GLU A 70 -15.80 -0.03 -3.50
N VAL A 71 -15.63 1.19 -4.06
CA VAL A 71 -14.42 1.58 -4.78
C VAL A 71 -13.84 2.83 -4.11
N GLY A 72 -12.59 2.77 -3.71
CA GLY A 72 -11.96 3.90 -3.03
C GLY A 72 -10.45 3.84 -3.03
N SER A 73 -9.86 4.69 -2.19
CA SER A 73 -8.43 4.70 -1.95
C SER A 73 -8.08 3.84 -0.73
N VAL A 74 -6.81 3.45 -0.64
CA VAL A 74 -6.31 2.77 0.56
C VAL A 74 -6.28 3.74 1.73
N SER A 75 -6.31 3.18 2.95
CA SER A 75 -6.10 3.98 4.16
C SER A 75 -4.64 4.40 4.27
N LEU A 76 -4.39 5.59 4.84
CA LEU A 76 -3.04 6.14 5.02
C LEU A 76 -2.11 5.17 5.75
N THR A 77 -2.63 4.43 6.72
CA THR A 77 -1.85 3.51 7.56
C THR A 77 -1.90 2.06 7.11
N ASP A 78 -2.49 1.77 5.96
CA ASP A 78 -2.48 0.41 5.42
C ASP A 78 -1.07 0.02 4.99
N PRO A 79 -0.70 -1.26 5.13
CA PRO A 79 0.60 -1.73 4.66
C PRO A 79 0.79 -1.48 3.16
N PHE A 80 2.01 -1.13 2.77
CA PHE A 80 2.35 -0.97 1.37
C PHE A 80 2.31 -2.33 0.66
N LYS A 81 1.75 -2.36 -0.53
CA LYS A 81 1.65 -3.59 -1.34
C LYS A 81 2.41 -3.47 -2.66
N THR A 82 2.68 -2.25 -3.13
CA THR A 82 3.37 -2.02 -4.40
C THR A 82 4.56 -1.09 -4.22
N LYS A 83 5.51 -1.20 -5.13
CA LYS A 83 6.69 -0.33 -5.13
C LYS A 83 6.32 1.15 -5.23
N MET A 84 5.29 1.47 -5.99
CA MET A 84 4.80 2.85 -6.10
C MET A 84 4.46 3.44 -4.75
N GLN A 85 3.88 2.65 -3.84
CA GLN A 85 3.53 3.12 -2.50
C GLN A 85 4.77 3.44 -1.67
N TYR A 86 5.86 2.68 -1.83
CA TYR A 86 7.15 3.03 -1.23
C TYR A 86 7.67 4.34 -1.82
N GLU A 87 7.64 4.49 -3.13
CA GLU A 87 8.10 5.72 -3.80
C GLU A 87 7.30 6.93 -3.32
N LYS A 88 6.00 6.78 -3.15
CA LYS A 88 5.11 7.82 -2.66
C LYS A 88 5.50 8.28 -1.25
N ASN A 89 6.10 7.40 -0.47
CA ASN A 89 6.46 7.66 0.92
C ASN A 89 7.94 7.97 1.13
N LEU A 90 8.70 8.18 0.06
CA LEU A 90 10.10 8.63 0.18
C LEU A 90 10.19 9.93 0.98
N GLY A 91 11.08 9.95 1.97
CA GLY A 91 11.27 11.08 2.86
C GLY A 91 10.34 11.11 4.07
N HIS A 92 9.35 10.22 4.11
CA HIS A 92 8.43 10.12 5.23
C HIS A 92 8.86 9.05 6.22
N ASP A 93 8.40 9.19 7.46
CA ASP A 93 8.62 8.16 8.47
C ASP A 93 7.72 6.95 8.22
N VAL A 94 8.29 5.77 8.37
CA VAL A 94 7.60 4.50 8.19
C VAL A 94 7.79 3.61 9.41
N GLU A 95 6.84 2.72 9.64
CA GLU A 95 6.92 1.65 10.61
C GLU A 95 6.99 0.32 9.86
N LEU A 96 7.92 -0.53 10.25
CA LEU A 96 8.01 -1.87 9.65
C LEU A 96 8.18 -2.92 10.74
N LEU A 97 7.73 -4.14 10.43
CA LEU A 97 7.89 -5.28 11.31
C LEU A 97 8.85 -6.26 10.67
N VAL A 98 10.03 -6.43 11.28
CA VAL A 98 11.10 -7.29 10.80
C VAL A 98 11.54 -8.20 11.93
N ASP A 99 11.55 -9.52 11.69
CA ASP A 99 11.98 -10.53 12.67
C ASP A 99 11.28 -10.37 14.03
N GLY A 100 9.99 -10.03 14.00
CA GLY A 100 9.17 -9.86 15.20
C GLY A 100 9.38 -8.54 15.92
N LYS A 101 10.18 -7.63 15.40
CA LYS A 101 10.46 -6.33 16.01
C LYS A 101 9.91 -5.19 15.16
N LYS A 102 9.31 -4.21 15.81
CA LYS A 102 8.88 -2.98 15.15
C LYS A 102 10.06 -2.04 15.00
N VAL A 103 10.25 -1.54 13.80
CA VAL A 103 11.30 -0.58 13.48
C VAL A 103 10.62 0.68 12.95
N HIS A 104 11.06 1.84 13.41
CA HIS A 104 10.57 3.13 12.98
C HIS A 104 11.73 3.93 12.39
N GLY A 105 11.52 4.54 11.24
CA GLY A 105 12.58 5.35 10.63
C GLY A 105 12.09 6.07 9.39
N GLN A 106 12.99 6.80 8.76
CA GLN A 106 12.70 7.56 7.54
C GLN A 106 13.04 6.73 6.31
N LEU A 107 12.10 6.60 5.40
CA LEU A 107 12.33 5.91 4.13
C LEU A 107 13.18 6.82 3.23
N VAL A 108 14.40 6.39 2.92
CA VAL A 108 15.38 7.23 2.23
C VAL A 108 15.70 6.77 0.81
N SER A 109 15.48 5.52 0.48
CA SER A 109 15.65 5.05 -0.90
C SER A 109 14.72 3.92 -1.24
N VAL A 110 14.32 3.86 -2.50
CA VAL A 110 13.45 2.82 -3.06
C VAL A 110 14.07 2.39 -4.38
N ASP A 111 14.56 1.14 -4.41
CA ASP A 111 15.20 0.57 -5.57
C ASP A 111 14.33 -0.55 -6.16
N GLU A 112 14.80 -1.19 -7.21
CA GLU A 112 14.01 -2.23 -7.89
C GLU A 112 13.67 -3.41 -6.97
N ASP A 113 14.67 -3.88 -6.20
CA ASP A 113 14.51 -5.09 -5.37
C ASP A 113 14.57 -4.80 -3.87
N THR A 114 14.99 -3.62 -3.48
CA THR A 114 15.24 -3.25 -2.08
C THR A 114 14.79 -1.83 -1.77
N PHE A 115 14.67 -1.56 -0.48
CA PHE A 115 14.46 -0.22 0.03
C PHE A 115 15.34 0.01 1.26
N SER A 116 15.61 1.27 1.59
CA SER A 116 16.46 1.63 2.74
C SER A 116 15.75 2.59 3.67
N VAL A 117 15.97 2.39 4.97
CA VAL A 117 15.38 3.20 6.02
C VAL A 117 16.48 3.67 6.96
N ASP A 118 16.49 4.97 7.27
CA ASP A 118 17.36 5.54 8.29
C ASP A 118 16.69 5.43 9.65
N VAL A 119 17.33 4.73 10.56
CA VAL A 119 16.83 4.47 11.90
C VAL A 119 17.69 5.17 12.93
N GLU A 120 17.06 5.95 13.80
CA GLU A 120 17.74 6.56 14.93
C GLU A 120 17.89 5.54 16.06
N GLU A 121 19.10 5.31 16.48
CA GLU A 121 19.39 4.34 17.53
C GLU A 121 20.25 5.00 18.62
N ARG A 122 19.97 4.63 19.86
CA ARG A 122 20.81 5.02 20.98
C ARG A 122 21.90 3.97 21.16
N VAL A 123 23.13 4.40 21.00
CA VAL A 123 24.29 3.51 21.02
C VAL A 123 25.23 3.89 22.18
N ALA A 124 25.71 2.89 22.91
CA ALA A 124 26.69 3.09 23.94
C ALA A 124 28.04 3.47 23.31
N VAL A 125 28.64 4.57 23.78
CA VAL A 125 29.93 5.04 23.30
C VAL A 125 30.93 4.92 24.43
N GLU A 126 32.10 4.36 24.12
CA GLU A 126 33.18 4.19 25.07
C GLU A 126 33.58 5.53 25.69
N GLY A 127 33.72 5.54 27.02
CA GLY A 127 34.08 6.74 27.75
C GLY A 127 32.95 7.70 28.07
N LYS A 128 31.73 7.42 27.66
CA LYS A 128 30.57 8.27 27.93
C LYS A 128 29.54 7.57 28.79
N LYS A 129 28.94 8.30 29.72
CA LYS A 129 27.89 7.79 30.60
C LYS A 129 26.53 7.65 29.92
N ARG A 130 26.28 8.48 28.90
CA ARG A 130 25.01 8.49 28.15
C ARG A 130 25.21 7.86 26.79
N LYS A 131 24.20 7.14 26.32
CA LYS A 131 24.17 6.65 24.94
C LYS A 131 24.03 7.83 23.98
N GLU A 132 24.71 7.75 22.86
CA GLU A 132 24.58 8.72 21.78
C GLU A 132 23.49 8.29 20.81
N LEU A 133 22.77 9.28 20.28
CA LEU A 133 21.84 9.07 19.20
C LEU A 133 22.61 9.00 17.88
N GLN A 134 22.51 7.88 17.20
CA GLN A 134 23.14 7.65 15.90
C GLN A 134 22.10 7.22 14.88
N VAL A 135 22.33 7.59 13.62
CA VAL A 135 21.48 7.20 12.51
C VAL A 135 22.17 6.09 11.75
N HIS A 136 21.50 4.97 11.59
CA HIS A 136 21.98 3.84 10.82
C HIS A 136 21.03 3.56 9.68
N THR A 137 21.59 3.33 8.49
CA THR A 137 20.81 3.00 7.29
C THR A 137 20.74 1.49 7.15
N TYR A 138 19.52 0.97 7.12
CA TYR A 138 19.26 -0.44 6.89
C TYR A 138 18.59 -0.63 5.55
N THR A 139 18.97 -1.69 4.85
CA THR A 139 18.41 -2.04 3.54
C THR A 139 17.78 -3.41 3.62
N TRP A 140 16.54 -3.52 3.15
CA TRP A 140 15.81 -4.77 3.10
C TRP A 140 15.24 -5.01 1.72
N ARG A 141 15.04 -6.28 1.37
CA ARG A 141 14.21 -6.64 0.24
C ARG A 141 12.75 -6.43 0.63
N TYR A 142 11.90 -6.20 -0.35
CA TYR A 142 10.48 -5.94 -0.11
C TYR A 142 9.77 -7.11 0.58
N ASP A 143 10.26 -8.34 0.42
CA ASP A 143 9.66 -9.54 1.03
C ASP A 143 10.15 -9.86 2.44
N GLN A 144 11.14 -9.14 2.95
CA GLN A 144 11.71 -9.42 4.28
C GLN A 144 10.84 -8.94 5.44
N PRO A 145 10.34 -7.70 5.44
CA PRO A 145 9.42 -7.27 6.50
C PRO A 145 8.06 -7.95 6.37
N LYS A 146 7.43 -8.20 7.49
CA LYS A 146 6.05 -8.67 7.49
C LYS A 146 5.10 -7.60 6.98
N TYR A 147 5.37 -6.34 7.31
CA TYR A 147 4.68 -5.18 6.74
C TYR A 147 5.58 -3.95 6.80
N VAL A 148 5.28 -2.98 5.94
CA VAL A 148 5.81 -1.62 5.98
C VAL A 148 4.64 -0.69 5.75
N ARG A 149 4.51 0.35 6.57
CA ARG A 149 3.41 1.30 6.44
C ARG A 149 3.85 2.70 6.87
N TYR A 150 3.09 3.70 6.46
CA TYR A 150 3.28 5.07 6.91
C TYR A 150 3.17 5.13 8.43
N ASP A 151 4.12 5.80 9.08
CA ASP A 151 4.13 5.94 10.54
C ASP A 151 3.35 7.19 10.92
N LEU A 152 2.10 6.98 11.33
CA LEU A 152 1.22 8.06 11.77
C LEU A 152 1.51 8.36 13.23
N LYS A 153 2.12 9.52 13.48
CA LYS A 153 2.46 9.95 14.84
C LYS A 153 1.40 10.91 15.37
N PHE A 154 1.06 10.75 16.63
CA PHE A 154 0.10 11.61 17.32
C PHE A 154 0.80 12.44 18.38
#